data_65a942de4c707f4e009538cc7b5a2d87
#
_entry.id   65a942de4c707f4e009538cc7b5a2d87
#
_cell.length_a   1.000
_cell.length_b   1.000
_cell.length_c   1.000
_cell.angle_alpha   90.00
_cell.angle_beta   90.00
_cell.angle_gamma   90.00
#
_symmetry.space_group_name_H-M   'P 1'
#
loop_
_entity.id
_entity.type
_entity.pdbx_description
1 polymer ?
#
loop_
_entity_poly.entity_id
_entity_poly.type
_entity_poly.pdbx_seq_one_letter_code
_entity_poly.pdbx_strand_id
1 'polypeptide(L)'
;MNNKITNPEVEVPKSSNLNDKDYLNILLTSLKELSKNYTISMTEASNEYLFAKYNKTFEKIINLQRETFELMFKKGLYPLEKAENNKITEKYTTLNKEYQDLEE
;
A
#
# COMPACT_ATOMS: atom_id res chain seq x y z
N MET A 1 -8.47 -12.50 21.28
CA MET A 1 -7.07 -11.99 21.18
C MET A 1 -6.99 -10.98 20.05
N ASN A 2 -6.38 -9.84 20.30
CA ASN A 2 -6.25 -8.79 19.29
C ASN A 2 -5.02 -9.05 18.43
N ASN A 3 -5.22 -9.23 17.12
CA ASN A 3 -4.14 -9.43 16.15
C ASN A 3 -3.50 -8.13 15.66
N LYS A 4 -3.89 -7.02 16.24
CA LYS A 4 -3.43 -5.69 15.84
C LYS A 4 -1.97 -5.48 16.22
N ILE A 5 -1.18 -5.05 15.24
CA ILE A 5 0.23 -4.71 15.42
C ILE A 5 0.39 -3.22 15.17
N THR A 6 0.83 -2.48 16.20
CA THR A 6 1.02 -1.04 16.09
C THR A 6 2.06 -0.60 17.11
N ASN A 7 2.74 0.49 16.84
CA ASN A 7 3.39 1.27 17.87
C ASN A 7 2.30 1.89 18.75
N PRO A 8 2.62 2.39 19.96
CA PRO A 8 1.60 3.02 20.79
C PRO A 8 0.77 4.00 19.96
N GLU A 9 -0.54 3.79 19.97
CA GLU A 9 -1.44 4.66 19.23
C GLU A 9 -1.46 6.05 19.84
N VAL A 10 -1.42 7.05 18.98
CA VAL A 10 -1.52 8.44 19.38
C VAL A 10 -2.93 8.92 19.06
N GLU A 11 -3.64 9.39 20.08
CA GLU A 11 -4.90 10.06 19.87
C GLU A 11 -4.64 11.46 19.33
N VAL A 12 -5.33 11.79 18.23
CA VAL A 12 -5.24 13.12 17.66
C VAL A 12 -6.52 13.90 17.97
N PRO A 13 -6.43 15.20 18.25
CA PRO A 13 -7.63 15.99 18.55
C PRO A 13 -8.63 15.95 17.41
N LYS A 14 -9.90 15.73 17.75
CA LYS A 14 -10.99 15.88 16.79
C LYS A 14 -11.25 17.37 16.59
N SER A 15 -11.01 17.83 15.37
CA SER A 15 -11.12 19.23 15.03
C SER A 15 -11.58 19.37 13.59
N SER A 16 -12.18 20.51 13.24
CA SER A 16 -12.47 20.87 11.85
C SER A 16 -11.20 21.18 11.06
N ASN A 17 -10.08 21.44 11.76
CA ASN A 17 -8.78 21.66 11.14
C ASN A 17 -8.08 20.32 10.89
N LEU A 18 -7.34 20.22 9.78
CA LEU A 18 -6.54 19.06 9.46
C LEU A 18 -5.38 18.93 10.46
N ASN A 19 -5.11 17.71 10.88
CA ASN A 19 -3.99 17.38 11.77
C ASN A 19 -2.96 16.54 11.01
N ASP A 20 -1.87 16.18 11.68
CA ASP A 20 -0.78 15.41 11.05
C ASP A 20 -1.27 14.08 10.47
N LYS A 21 -2.18 13.41 11.17
CA LYS A 21 -2.76 12.15 10.68
C LYS A 21 -3.53 12.37 9.38
N ASP A 22 -4.31 13.44 9.31
CA ASP A 22 -5.08 13.77 8.12
C ASP A 22 -4.16 14.06 6.93
N TYR A 23 -3.12 14.88 7.13
CA TYR A 23 -2.15 15.19 6.07
C TYR A 23 -1.42 13.95 5.58
N LEU A 24 -0.97 13.08 6.49
CA LEU A 24 -0.27 11.86 6.13
C LEU A 24 -1.19 10.86 5.41
N ASN A 25 -2.45 10.78 5.84
CA ASN A 25 -3.45 9.95 5.15
C ASN A 25 -3.73 10.44 3.72
N ILE A 26 -3.85 11.76 3.54
CA ILE A 26 -4.03 12.35 2.23
C ILE A 26 -2.82 12.04 1.34
N LEU A 27 -1.62 12.22 1.87
CA LEU A 27 -0.39 11.92 1.13
C LEU A 27 -0.32 10.44 0.74
N LEU A 28 -0.55 9.54 1.69
CA LEU A 28 -0.51 8.10 1.42
C LEU A 28 -1.54 7.69 0.37
N THR A 29 -2.78 8.17 0.50
CA THR A 29 -3.86 7.89 -0.45
C THR A 29 -3.52 8.43 -1.84
N SER A 30 -2.99 9.65 -1.92
CA SER A 30 -2.59 10.26 -3.19
C SER A 30 -1.47 9.46 -3.86
N LEU A 31 -0.48 8.99 -3.10
CA LEU A 31 0.61 8.17 -3.63
C LEU A 31 0.10 6.83 -4.13
N LYS A 32 -0.87 6.21 -3.44
CA LYS A 32 -1.50 4.97 -3.90
C LYS A 32 -2.24 5.18 -5.22
N GLU A 33 -2.98 6.27 -5.37
CA GLU A 33 -3.67 6.60 -6.62
C GLU A 33 -2.70 6.88 -7.76
N LEU A 34 -1.62 7.62 -7.50
CA LEU A 34 -0.57 7.84 -8.49
C LEU A 34 0.08 6.54 -8.94
N SER A 35 0.35 5.63 -8.01
CA SER A 35 0.92 4.32 -8.32
C SER A 35 0.03 3.54 -9.29
N LYS A 36 -1.28 3.54 -9.05
CA LYS A 36 -2.25 2.89 -9.95
C LYS A 36 -2.27 3.54 -11.33
N ASN A 37 -2.28 4.87 -11.38
CA ASN A 37 -2.32 5.61 -12.64
C ASN A 37 -1.05 5.37 -13.46
N TYR A 38 0.12 5.35 -12.83
CA TYR A 38 1.37 5.05 -13.51
C TYR A 38 1.43 3.61 -13.99
N THR A 39 0.89 2.66 -13.23
CA THR A 39 0.78 1.26 -13.66
C THR A 39 -0.02 1.17 -14.96
N ILE A 40 -1.16 1.83 -15.04
CA ILE A 40 -2.00 1.86 -16.25
C ILE A 40 -1.23 2.50 -17.41
N SER A 41 -0.59 3.65 -17.18
CA SER A 41 0.19 4.35 -18.21
C SER A 41 1.32 3.50 -18.75
N MET A 42 1.98 2.72 -17.87
CA MET A 42 3.07 1.82 -18.29
C MET A 42 2.57 0.70 -19.19
N THR A 43 1.37 0.17 -18.92
CA THR A 43 0.77 -0.88 -19.77
C THR A 43 0.39 -0.34 -21.14
N GLU A 44 0.15 0.95 -21.27
CA GLU A 44 -0.25 1.61 -22.51
C GLU A 44 0.92 2.29 -23.24
N ALA A 45 2.12 2.29 -22.66
CA ALA A 45 3.29 2.95 -23.26
C ALA A 45 3.67 2.25 -24.58
N SER A 46 3.70 3.01 -25.66
CA SER A 46 3.89 2.49 -27.02
C SER A 46 5.36 2.31 -27.42
N ASN A 47 6.30 2.85 -26.65
CA ASN A 47 7.73 2.70 -26.94
C ASN A 47 8.55 2.54 -25.65
N GLU A 48 9.74 1.97 -25.82
CA GLU A 48 10.62 1.65 -24.70
C GLU A 48 11.12 2.87 -23.93
N TYR A 49 11.34 3.98 -24.63
CA TYR A 49 11.81 5.21 -23.99
C TYR A 49 10.76 5.77 -23.03
N LEU A 50 9.51 5.83 -23.48
CA LEU A 50 8.39 6.28 -22.65
C LEU A 50 8.15 5.34 -21.48
N PHE A 51 8.19 4.03 -21.74
CA PHE A 51 8.07 3.01 -20.69
C PHE A 51 9.15 3.19 -19.62
N ALA A 52 10.41 3.37 -20.04
CA ALA A 52 11.51 3.54 -19.09
C ALA A 52 11.34 4.79 -18.22
N LYS A 53 10.87 5.89 -18.80
CA LYS A 53 10.59 7.12 -18.04
C LYS A 53 9.46 6.92 -17.02
N TYR A 54 8.38 6.29 -17.42
CA TYR A 54 7.28 5.99 -16.50
C TYR A 54 7.74 5.06 -15.37
N ASN A 55 8.52 4.03 -15.71
CA ASN A 55 9.02 3.10 -14.71
C ASN A 55 9.91 3.80 -13.67
N LYS A 56 10.77 4.68 -14.10
CA LYS A 56 11.65 5.43 -13.20
C LYS A 56 10.86 6.31 -12.23
N THR A 57 9.84 6.99 -12.72
CA THR A 57 8.96 7.81 -11.89
C THR A 57 8.12 6.93 -10.96
N PHE A 58 7.62 5.82 -11.46
CA PHE A 58 6.86 4.84 -10.69
C PHE A 58 7.66 4.33 -9.50
N GLU A 59 8.93 3.98 -9.68
CA GLU A 59 9.80 3.54 -8.59
C GLU A 59 9.93 4.59 -7.49
N LYS A 60 10.06 5.85 -7.87
CA LYS A 60 10.12 6.95 -6.90
C LYS A 60 8.82 7.09 -6.11
N ILE A 61 7.69 6.95 -6.78
CA ILE A 61 6.36 7.02 -6.15
C ILE A 61 6.18 5.88 -5.16
N ILE A 62 6.52 4.66 -5.56
CA ILE A 62 6.42 3.46 -4.70
C ILE A 62 7.33 3.60 -3.47
N ASN A 63 8.56 4.08 -3.65
CA ASN A 63 9.47 4.28 -2.53
C ASN A 63 8.95 5.35 -1.56
N LEU A 64 8.42 6.44 -2.08
CA LEU A 64 7.85 7.50 -1.25
C LEU A 64 6.59 7.01 -0.51
N GLN A 65 5.76 6.20 -1.17
CA GLN A 65 4.61 5.57 -0.54
C GLN A 65 5.05 4.69 0.63
N ARG A 66 6.09 3.88 0.43
CA ARG A 66 6.63 3.01 1.47
C ARG A 66 7.18 3.80 2.66
N GLU A 67 7.95 4.85 2.39
CA GLU A 67 8.48 5.74 3.42
C GLU A 67 7.36 6.43 4.21
N THR A 68 6.32 6.87 3.53
CA THR A 68 5.16 7.51 4.18
C THR A 68 4.43 6.52 5.08
N PHE A 69 4.20 5.30 4.60
CA PHE A 69 3.58 4.24 5.38
C PHE A 69 4.41 3.92 6.63
N GLU A 70 5.72 3.74 6.47
CA GLU A 70 6.61 3.44 7.59
C GLU A 70 6.63 4.56 8.63
N LEU A 71 6.63 5.81 8.18
CA LEU A 71 6.56 6.96 9.07
C LEU A 71 5.25 6.97 9.86
N MET A 72 4.13 6.73 9.20
CA MET A 72 2.83 6.68 9.87
C MET A 72 2.77 5.54 10.89
N PHE A 73 3.27 4.38 10.53
CA PHE A 73 3.32 3.24 11.43
C PHE A 73 4.21 3.54 12.65
N LYS A 74 5.38 4.12 12.42
CA LYS A 74 6.33 4.50 13.49
C LYS A 74 5.72 5.53 14.45
N LYS A 75 4.92 6.45 13.93
CA LYS A 75 4.26 7.48 14.74
C LYS A 75 2.99 6.98 15.45
N GLY A 76 2.61 5.73 15.27
CA GLY A 76 1.39 5.17 15.85
C GLY A 76 0.11 5.64 15.16
N LEU A 77 0.21 6.10 13.93
CA LEU A 77 -0.92 6.62 13.15
C LEU A 77 -1.48 5.60 12.15
N TYR A 78 -0.89 4.42 12.07
CA TYR A 78 -1.29 3.39 11.12
C TYR A 78 -1.18 2.01 11.80
N PRO A 79 -2.23 1.54 12.46
CA PRO A 79 -2.20 0.22 13.08
C PRO A 79 -2.28 -0.88 12.02
N LEU A 80 -1.60 -1.99 12.31
CA LEU A 80 -1.62 -3.19 11.47
C LEU A 80 -2.26 -4.34 12.24
N GLU A 81 -2.84 -5.27 11.50
CA GLU A 81 -3.32 -6.53 12.06
C GLU A 81 -2.45 -7.68 11.57
N LYS A 82 -2.07 -8.55 12.51
CA LYS A 82 -1.36 -9.77 12.17
C LYS A 82 -2.35 -10.75 11.54
N ALA A 83 -2.02 -11.26 10.36
CA ALA A 83 -2.83 -12.28 9.72
C ALA A 83 -2.81 -13.57 10.54
N GLU A 84 -3.97 -14.20 10.73
CA GLU A 84 -4.06 -15.49 11.37
C GLU A 84 -3.50 -16.58 10.47
N ASN A 85 -2.82 -17.57 11.07
CA ASN A 85 -2.19 -18.65 10.30
C ASN A 85 -3.19 -19.42 9.44
N ASN A 86 -4.40 -19.66 9.94
CA ASN A 86 -5.44 -20.35 9.18
C ASN A 86 -5.88 -19.55 7.94
N LYS A 87 -5.97 -18.22 8.05
CA LYS A 87 -6.31 -17.36 6.91
C LYS A 87 -5.21 -17.37 5.86
N ILE A 88 -3.94 -17.38 6.28
CA ILE A 88 -2.80 -17.48 5.37
C ILE A 88 -2.87 -18.82 4.63
N THR A 89 -3.13 -19.91 5.34
CA THR A 89 -3.25 -21.26 4.76
C THR A 89 -4.41 -21.33 3.78
N GLU A 90 -5.56 -20.78 4.12
CA GLU A 90 -6.73 -20.73 3.22
C GLU A 90 -6.42 -19.96 1.94
N LYS A 91 -5.76 -18.80 2.06
CA LYS A 91 -5.38 -18.01 0.89
C LYS A 91 -4.39 -18.76 0.01
N TYR A 92 -3.40 -19.38 0.60
CA TYR A 92 -2.44 -20.20 -0.14
C TYR A 92 -3.13 -21.35 -0.88
N THR A 93 -4.03 -22.06 -0.22
CA THR A 93 -4.76 -23.18 -0.82
C THR A 93 -5.62 -22.72 -1.99
N THR A 94 -6.33 -21.60 -1.83
CA THR A 94 -7.16 -21.02 -2.88
C THR A 94 -6.33 -20.61 -4.09
N LEU A 95 -5.23 -19.91 -3.87
CA LEU A 95 -4.35 -19.46 -4.96
C LEU A 95 -3.68 -20.64 -5.66
N ASN A 96 -3.27 -21.64 -4.92
CA ASN A 96 -2.65 -22.85 -5.49
C ASN A 96 -3.63 -23.62 -6.37
N LYS A 97 -4.90 -23.71 -5.94
CA LYS A 97 -5.96 -24.35 -6.74
C LYS A 97 -6.20 -23.57 -8.02
N GLU A 98 -6.30 -22.25 -7.94
CA GLU A 98 -6.47 -21.39 -9.12
C GLU A 98 -5.32 -21.58 -10.10
N TYR A 99 -4.10 -21.67 -9.60
CA TYR A 99 -2.92 -21.91 -10.42
C TYR A 99 -2.99 -23.27 -11.13
N GLN A 100 -3.38 -24.31 -10.42
CA GLN A 100 -3.53 -25.65 -11.01
C GLN A 100 -4.63 -25.68 -12.08
N ASP A 101 -5.72 -24.99 -11.84
CA ASP A 101 -6.83 -24.89 -12.82
C ASP A 101 -6.37 -24.21 -14.11
N LEU A 102 -5.43 -23.29 -14.04
CA LEU A 102 -4.86 -22.63 -15.23
C LEU A 102 -3.94 -23.54 -16.06
N GLU A 103 -3.38 -24.59 -15.46
CA GLU A 103 -2.48 -25.53 -16.15
C GLU A 103 -3.22 -26.63 -16.93
N GLU A 104 -4.50 -26.78 -16.71
CA GLU A 104 -5.33 -27.79 -17.40
C GLU A 104 -5.70 -27.39 -18.83
#